data_22d2392e8d766020ee32e9e4bb4797fc
#
_entry.id   22d2392e8d766020ee32e9e4bb4797fc
#
_cell.length_a   1.000
_cell.length_b   1.000
_cell.length_c   1.000
_cell.angle_alpha   90.00
_cell.angle_beta   90.00
_cell.angle_gamma   90.00
#
_symmetry.space_group_name_H-M   'P 1'
#
loop_
_entity.id
_entity.type
_entity.pdbx_description
1 polymer ?
#
loop_
_entity_poly.entity_id
_entity_poly.type
_entity_poly.pdbx_seq_one_letter_code
_entity_poly.pdbx_strand_id
1 'polypeptide(L)'
;MKKKAYLVVLALCAAMAITACGTATDKTEDTKSTTETQNTTETKDSGSADAESTDSSDKEENKTADAGDTRLVTVDDVSKYVTIGEYKGLTLDNTVEVVTDDAVEGRLEQELQNKAEEVTDGSVQNGDVVTINYVGTKDGVAFDGGTANNYELTIGSGTFIDGFEDGIIGMKKGETKDLDLTFPEDYASSDLAGQEVTFKVTLQSFKRAPELTDEWAAKNTDCKTADDYKKEIRKTLESEAKTNARNTLRETAWNTVLSSSEVKEYPQEDLDTAKTEFKTLYENYAKQGDMTLEDFVKAQGISMDDFEEQSNQYAEYKVKQNLIVQGIMDAENMTLEDEKSLSIQDELIKAYDAKDLAALVDQYGQVAVDESIGLLRVEDFILDNATVEEKVAAGDTQGENGDDPSADGSSAEGQ
;
A
#
# COMPACT_ATOMS: atom_id res chain seq x y z
N MET A 1 2.37 7.86 -8.42
CA MET A 1 2.41 7.05 -7.18
C MET A 1 2.56 5.60 -7.58
N LYS A 2 3.71 4.98 -7.25
CA LYS A 2 4.11 3.66 -7.75
C LYS A 2 3.24 2.56 -7.13
N LYS A 3 2.77 1.66 -7.98
CA LYS A 3 1.94 0.48 -7.71
C LYS A 3 2.46 -0.32 -6.50
N LYS A 4 1.74 -0.24 -5.37
CA LYS A 4 2.05 -0.97 -4.12
C LYS A 4 1.28 -2.30 -4.00
N ALA A 5 0.75 -2.84 -5.09
CA ALA A 5 -0.22 -3.94 -5.02
C ALA A 5 0.39 -5.35 -4.93
N TYR A 6 1.69 -5.54 -5.22
CA TYR A 6 2.31 -6.88 -5.22
C TYR A 6 3.41 -7.08 -4.18
N LEU A 7 3.67 -6.08 -3.35
CA LEU A 7 4.61 -6.20 -2.22
C LEU A 7 4.14 -7.20 -1.14
N VAL A 8 2.98 -7.82 -1.33
CA VAL A 8 2.32 -8.67 -0.34
C VAL A 8 3.05 -10.00 -0.16
N VAL A 9 3.63 -10.60 -1.20
CA VAL A 9 4.26 -11.91 -1.07
C VAL A 9 5.68 -11.83 -0.48
N LEU A 10 6.47 -10.84 -0.88
CA LEU A 10 7.82 -10.61 -0.31
C LEU A 10 7.81 -9.74 0.95
N ALA A 11 6.74 -8.95 1.19
CA ALA A 11 6.62 -8.05 2.35
C ALA A 11 5.61 -8.51 3.41
N LEU A 12 4.79 -9.55 3.18
CA LEU A 12 3.90 -10.11 4.20
C LEU A 12 4.69 -10.66 5.39
N CYS A 13 5.94 -10.98 5.19
CA CYS A 13 6.85 -11.35 6.25
C CYS A 13 7.16 -10.21 7.23
N ALA A 14 7.04 -8.96 6.84
CA ALA A 14 7.36 -7.80 7.69
C ALA A 14 6.13 -7.13 8.34
N ALA A 15 4.92 -7.41 7.87
CA ALA A 15 3.70 -6.69 8.30
C ALA A 15 2.94 -7.36 9.46
N MET A 16 3.27 -8.58 9.88
CA MET A 16 2.61 -9.21 11.03
C MET A 16 3.09 -8.72 12.39
N ALA A 17 4.05 -7.81 12.44
CA ALA A 17 4.66 -7.37 13.70
C ALA A 17 3.91 -6.25 14.44
N ILE A 18 2.79 -5.72 13.96
CA ILE A 18 2.16 -4.53 14.57
C ILE A 18 0.65 -4.67 14.81
N THR A 19 0.18 -5.83 15.28
CA THR A 19 -1.18 -5.91 15.83
C THR A 19 -1.24 -6.77 17.08
N ALA A 20 -0.46 -6.39 18.09
CA ALA A 20 -0.74 -6.79 19.45
C ALA A 20 -1.73 -5.78 20.03
N CYS A 21 -2.97 -6.17 20.17
CA CYS A 21 -4.04 -5.43 20.82
C CYS A 21 -3.67 -5.26 22.31
N GLY A 22 -3.18 -4.07 22.68
CA GLY A 22 -2.97 -3.65 24.05
C GLY A 22 -4.15 -2.82 24.51
N THR A 23 -4.95 -3.37 25.39
CA THR A 23 -5.95 -2.63 26.16
C THR A 23 -5.28 -1.55 26.99
N ALA A 24 -5.64 -0.31 26.72
CA ALA A 24 -5.17 0.85 27.45
C ALA A 24 -5.76 0.88 28.87
N THR A 25 -4.90 0.99 29.85
CA THR A 25 -5.25 1.63 31.15
C THR A 25 -4.38 2.85 31.34
N ASP A 26 -5.10 3.93 31.51
CA ASP A 26 -4.74 5.30 31.83
C ASP A 26 -3.66 5.43 32.94
N LYS A 27 -2.61 6.21 32.67
CA LYS A 27 -1.95 7.07 33.69
C LYS A 27 -1.04 8.09 33.02
N THR A 28 -1.45 9.34 33.19
CA THR A 28 -0.70 10.57 33.01
C THR A 28 0.61 10.61 33.79
N GLU A 29 1.71 11.05 33.12
CA GLU A 29 2.74 11.91 33.75
C GLU A 29 3.61 12.61 32.69
N ASP A 30 3.78 13.91 32.91
CA ASP A 30 4.57 14.89 32.16
C ASP A 30 6.05 14.54 32.01
N THR A 31 6.62 14.75 30.81
CA THR A 31 8.03 15.19 30.76
C THR A 31 8.31 16.01 29.48
N LYS A 32 8.77 17.24 29.71
CA LYS A 32 9.29 18.22 28.77
C LYS A 32 10.44 17.66 27.93
N SER A 33 10.40 17.86 26.62
CA SER A 33 11.58 17.73 25.77
C SER A 33 11.97 19.08 25.21
N THR A 34 13.23 19.43 25.44
CA THR A 34 13.90 20.61 24.92
C THR A 34 14.72 20.22 23.71
N THR A 35 14.43 20.85 22.59
CA THR A 35 15.19 20.71 21.33
C THR A 35 16.32 21.74 21.34
N GLU A 36 17.56 21.34 21.11
CA GLU A 36 18.60 22.23 20.62
C GLU A 36 19.30 21.64 19.39
N THR A 37 19.18 22.39 18.32
CA THR A 37 19.91 22.25 17.07
C THR A 37 21.26 22.92 17.17
N GLN A 38 22.35 22.25 16.82
CA GLN A 38 23.54 22.96 16.33
C GLN A 38 24.25 22.18 15.23
N ASN A 39 24.32 22.89 14.12
CA ASN A 39 25.06 22.63 12.89
C ASN A 39 26.47 23.19 13.04
N THR A 40 27.52 22.45 12.69
CA THR A 40 28.78 23.05 12.20
C THR A 40 29.56 22.05 11.34
N THR A 41 29.83 22.50 10.16
CA THR A 41 30.77 22.05 9.14
C THR A 41 32.23 22.24 9.62
N GLU A 42 33.15 21.34 9.31
CA GLU A 42 34.39 21.69 8.59
C GLU A 42 35.32 20.49 8.33
N THR A 43 35.95 20.59 7.24
CA THR A 43 36.80 19.81 6.35
C THR A 43 38.27 19.58 6.85
N LYS A 44 38.90 18.58 6.15
CA LYS A 44 40.34 18.34 5.88
C LYS A 44 41.09 17.44 6.85
N ASP A 45 42.02 16.62 6.48
CA ASP A 45 42.82 16.31 5.26
C ASP A 45 43.72 15.11 5.58
N SER A 46 44.01 14.29 4.58
CA SER A 46 45.16 13.45 4.27
C SER A 46 45.97 12.72 5.36
N GLY A 47 46.27 11.44 5.05
CA GLY A 47 47.42 10.73 5.64
C GLY A 47 47.48 9.27 5.21
N SER A 48 48.18 9.01 4.12
CA SER A 48 48.60 7.69 3.63
C SER A 48 49.63 7.06 4.57
N ALA A 49 49.56 5.77 4.83
CA ALA A 49 50.72 4.89 4.97
C ALA A 49 50.36 3.41 4.89
N ASP A 50 51.13 2.75 4.10
CA ASP A 50 51.26 1.36 3.72
C ASP A 50 51.39 0.32 4.83
N ALA A 51 51.16 -0.92 4.37
CA ALA A 51 51.73 -2.22 4.72
C ALA A 51 50.92 -3.05 5.74
N GLU A 52 50.56 -4.25 5.58
CA GLU A 52 51.19 -5.44 5.02
C GLU A 52 50.19 -6.62 5.06
N SER A 53 50.21 -7.43 4.06
CA SER A 53 49.60 -8.70 3.81
C SER A 53 49.75 -9.72 4.95
N THR A 54 48.62 -10.36 5.36
CA THR A 54 48.67 -11.78 5.70
C THR A 54 47.43 -12.48 5.15
N ASP A 55 47.72 -13.33 4.20
CA ASP A 55 46.92 -14.37 3.59
C ASP A 55 46.31 -15.28 4.68
N SER A 56 45.01 -15.43 4.68
CA SER A 56 44.29 -16.58 5.22
C SER A 56 43.08 -16.81 4.35
N SER A 57 43.32 -17.66 3.38
CA SER A 57 42.33 -18.28 2.53
C SER A 57 41.47 -19.25 3.35
N ASP A 58 40.31 -18.81 3.80
CA ASP A 58 39.19 -19.68 4.05
C ASP A 58 38.27 -19.61 2.82
N LYS A 59 38.40 -20.65 2.02
CA LYS A 59 37.46 -20.98 0.97
C LYS A 59 36.14 -21.39 1.65
N GLU A 60 35.20 -20.49 1.74
CA GLU A 60 33.81 -20.90 1.72
C GLU A 60 33.55 -21.52 0.35
N GLU A 61 33.35 -22.81 0.35
CA GLU A 61 32.84 -23.55 -0.80
C GLU A 61 31.43 -23.01 -1.07
N ASN A 62 31.35 -22.09 -2.03
CA ASN A 62 30.12 -21.76 -2.70
C ASN A 62 29.61 -23.05 -3.37
N LYS A 63 28.70 -23.74 -2.65
CA LYS A 63 27.98 -24.88 -3.18
C LYS A 63 27.11 -24.31 -4.29
N THR A 64 27.58 -24.36 -5.52
CA THR A 64 26.74 -24.17 -6.70
C THR A 64 25.60 -25.15 -6.57
N ALA A 65 24.39 -24.63 -6.32
CA ALA A 65 23.15 -25.40 -6.35
C ALA A 65 23.08 -26.07 -7.74
N ASP A 66 22.95 -27.38 -7.73
CA ASP A 66 22.69 -28.18 -8.92
C ASP A 66 21.32 -27.72 -9.47
N ALA A 67 21.32 -27.25 -10.72
CA ALA A 67 20.10 -26.80 -11.38
C ALA A 67 19.21 -28.02 -11.70
N GLY A 68 18.44 -28.52 -10.74
CA GLY A 68 17.64 -29.71 -10.97
C GLY A 68 16.55 -30.05 -9.98
N ASP A 69 16.56 -29.53 -8.75
CA ASP A 69 15.47 -29.81 -7.79
C ASP A 69 15.38 -28.68 -6.75
N THR A 70 14.77 -27.57 -7.15
CA THR A 70 14.58 -26.41 -6.26
C THR A 70 13.37 -26.67 -5.38
N ARG A 71 13.58 -27.36 -4.26
CA ARG A 71 12.55 -27.57 -3.24
C ARG A 71 12.47 -26.36 -2.31
N LEU A 72 11.26 -26.05 -1.87
CA LEU A 72 10.99 -24.95 -0.93
C LEU A 72 11.21 -25.37 0.54
N VAL A 73 11.44 -26.65 0.78
CA VAL A 73 11.71 -27.26 2.10
C VAL A 73 12.81 -28.29 1.99
N THR A 74 13.55 -28.50 3.08
CA THR A 74 14.69 -29.43 3.13
C THR A 74 14.32 -30.91 3.16
N VAL A 75 13.01 -31.23 3.34
CA VAL A 75 12.53 -32.61 3.51
C VAL A 75 12.01 -33.20 2.20
N ASP A 76 12.34 -34.47 1.93
CA ASP A 76 11.91 -35.17 0.72
C ASP A 76 10.44 -35.57 0.74
N ASP A 77 9.93 -36.03 1.90
CA ASP A 77 8.56 -36.53 2.07
C ASP A 77 7.76 -35.59 2.98
N VAL A 78 7.16 -34.59 2.35
CA VAL A 78 6.36 -33.56 3.03
C VAL A 78 5.15 -34.13 3.77
N SER A 79 4.60 -35.28 3.34
CA SER A 79 3.42 -35.92 3.95
C SER A 79 3.64 -36.35 5.40
N LYS A 80 4.88 -36.51 5.84
CA LYS A 80 5.24 -36.80 7.22
C LYS A 80 5.08 -35.58 8.13
N TYR A 81 5.22 -34.37 7.58
CA TYR A 81 5.30 -33.11 8.32
C TYR A 81 3.99 -32.33 8.30
N VAL A 82 3.19 -32.46 7.24
CA VAL A 82 1.92 -31.74 7.11
C VAL A 82 0.82 -32.62 6.56
N THR A 83 -0.41 -32.44 7.05
CA THR A 83 -1.64 -32.90 6.42
C THR A 83 -2.25 -31.69 5.72
N ILE A 84 -2.29 -31.73 4.39
CA ILE A 84 -2.80 -30.62 3.58
C ILE A 84 -4.33 -30.72 3.55
N GLY A 85 -5.00 -29.58 3.75
CA GLY A 85 -6.45 -29.45 3.64
C GLY A 85 -6.93 -29.66 2.20
N GLU A 86 -8.25 -29.59 2.02
CA GLU A 86 -8.84 -29.68 0.68
C GLU A 86 -8.42 -28.46 -0.15
N TYR A 87 -7.75 -28.68 -1.28
CA TYR A 87 -7.24 -27.66 -2.16
C TYR A 87 -7.81 -27.76 -3.61
N LYS A 88 -8.76 -28.65 -3.84
CA LYS A 88 -9.54 -28.79 -5.09
C LYS A 88 -11.02 -28.76 -4.77
N GLY A 89 -11.81 -28.18 -5.70
CA GLY A 89 -13.26 -28.17 -5.55
C GLY A 89 -13.77 -27.17 -4.51
N LEU A 90 -12.97 -26.21 -4.09
CA LEU A 90 -13.40 -25.11 -3.22
C LEU A 90 -14.53 -24.32 -3.90
N THR A 91 -15.50 -23.84 -3.13
CA THR A 91 -16.49 -22.87 -3.60
C THR A 91 -16.12 -21.49 -3.07
N LEU A 92 -15.95 -20.55 -3.98
CA LEU A 92 -15.48 -19.19 -3.68
C LEU A 92 -16.45 -18.15 -4.23
N ASP A 93 -16.71 -17.13 -3.44
CA ASP A 93 -17.53 -15.99 -3.87
C ASP A 93 -16.64 -14.94 -4.56
N ASN A 94 -16.94 -14.61 -5.80
CA ASN A 94 -16.29 -13.53 -6.54
C ASN A 94 -17.16 -12.28 -6.51
N THR A 95 -16.64 -11.19 -5.99
CA THR A 95 -17.28 -9.88 -6.04
C THR A 95 -16.39 -8.92 -6.81
N VAL A 96 -16.81 -8.60 -8.05
CA VAL A 96 -16.14 -7.59 -8.86
C VAL A 96 -16.80 -6.25 -8.60
N GLU A 97 -16.00 -5.26 -8.25
CA GLU A 97 -16.48 -3.90 -8.03
C GLU A 97 -16.98 -3.29 -9.34
N VAL A 98 -18.16 -2.66 -9.30
CA VAL A 98 -18.75 -1.99 -10.46
C VAL A 98 -18.10 -0.63 -10.64
N VAL A 99 -17.54 -0.39 -11.81
CA VAL A 99 -16.95 0.91 -12.15
C VAL A 99 -18.07 1.90 -12.50
N THR A 100 -18.30 2.85 -11.60
CA THR A 100 -19.31 3.90 -11.77
C THR A 100 -18.77 5.06 -12.63
N ASP A 101 -19.67 5.94 -13.08
CA ASP A 101 -19.27 7.17 -13.79
C ASP A 101 -18.47 8.08 -12.88
N ASP A 102 -18.83 8.16 -11.60
CA ASP A 102 -18.10 8.95 -10.60
C ASP A 102 -16.65 8.45 -10.40
N ALA A 103 -16.45 7.13 -10.41
CA ALA A 103 -15.10 6.56 -10.35
C ALA A 103 -14.24 6.95 -11.57
N VAL A 104 -14.86 7.00 -12.76
CA VAL A 104 -14.19 7.45 -13.99
C VAL A 104 -13.85 8.94 -13.93
N GLU A 105 -14.79 9.78 -13.48
CA GLU A 105 -14.53 11.22 -13.33
C GLU A 105 -13.46 11.49 -12.26
N GLY A 106 -13.51 10.83 -11.11
CA GLY A 106 -12.47 10.97 -10.07
C GLY A 106 -11.08 10.54 -10.56
N ARG A 107 -10.98 9.46 -11.35
CA ARG A 107 -9.71 9.06 -11.96
C ARG A 107 -9.24 10.08 -13.00
N LEU A 108 -10.15 10.59 -13.81
CA LEU A 108 -9.87 11.64 -14.78
C LEU A 108 -9.33 12.91 -14.10
N GLU A 109 -9.98 13.36 -13.03
CA GLU A 109 -9.52 14.51 -12.25
C GLU A 109 -8.10 14.30 -11.73
N GLN A 110 -7.78 13.12 -11.19
CA GLN A 110 -6.42 12.79 -10.76
C GLN A 110 -5.40 12.86 -11.90
N GLU A 111 -5.75 12.30 -13.06
CA GLU A 111 -4.86 12.32 -14.24
C GLU A 111 -4.62 13.74 -14.76
N LEU A 112 -5.65 14.59 -14.77
CA LEU A 112 -5.54 16.00 -15.13
C LEU A 112 -4.75 16.79 -14.07
N GLN A 113 -4.97 16.55 -12.77
CA GLN A 113 -4.19 17.17 -11.69
C GLN A 113 -2.70 16.83 -11.76
N ASN A 114 -2.35 15.58 -12.14
CA ASN A 114 -0.96 15.20 -12.37
C ASN A 114 -0.29 15.98 -13.52
N LYS A 115 -1.09 16.64 -14.37
CA LYS A 115 -0.65 17.48 -15.48
C LYS A 115 -0.86 18.98 -15.23
N ALA A 116 -1.18 19.36 -13.97
CA ALA A 116 -1.37 20.74 -13.60
C ALA A 116 -0.10 21.58 -13.82
N GLU A 117 -0.25 22.73 -14.44
CA GLU A 117 0.83 23.68 -14.74
C GLU A 117 0.72 24.94 -13.87
N GLU A 118 1.86 25.58 -13.56
CA GLU A 118 1.89 26.83 -12.80
C GLU A 118 1.20 27.94 -13.57
N VAL A 119 0.24 28.61 -12.91
CA VAL A 119 -0.45 29.78 -13.47
C VAL A 119 0.32 31.04 -13.07
N THR A 120 0.86 31.72 -14.07
CA THR A 120 1.66 32.94 -13.87
C THR A 120 0.84 34.24 -13.91
N ASP A 121 -0.32 34.21 -14.55
CA ASP A 121 -1.22 35.36 -14.68
C ASP A 121 -2.67 34.88 -14.51
N GLY A 122 -3.38 35.44 -13.54
CA GLY A 122 -4.75 35.05 -13.19
C GLY A 122 -5.00 35.04 -11.69
N SER A 123 -6.11 34.45 -11.31
CA SER A 123 -6.52 34.26 -9.92
C SER A 123 -6.92 32.81 -9.66
N VAL A 124 -6.85 32.40 -8.40
CA VAL A 124 -7.22 31.07 -7.93
C VAL A 124 -8.69 30.77 -8.22
N GLN A 125 -8.94 29.54 -8.66
CA GLN A 125 -10.26 28.97 -8.92
C GLN A 125 -10.44 27.67 -8.13
N ASN A 126 -11.66 27.17 -8.04
CA ASN A 126 -11.93 25.85 -7.51
C ASN A 126 -11.19 24.78 -8.35
N GLY A 127 -10.61 23.78 -7.68
CA GLY A 127 -9.78 22.73 -8.31
C GLY A 127 -8.30 23.10 -8.49
N ASP A 128 -7.89 24.37 -8.28
CA ASP A 128 -6.45 24.72 -8.32
C ASP A 128 -5.69 24.15 -7.13
N VAL A 129 -4.44 23.72 -7.33
CA VAL A 129 -3.51 23.39 -6.25
C VAL A 129 -2.71 24.63 -5.90
N VAL A 130 -2.98 25.18 -4.72
CA VAL A 130 -2.30 26.38 -4.23
C VAL A 130 -1.14 26.02 -3.30
N THR A 131 -0.06 26.80 -3.34
CA THR A 131 1.00 26.80 -2.34
C THR A 131 0.82 28.04 -1.49
N ILE A 132 0.55 27.89 -0.20
CA ILE A 132 0.23 28.98 0.72
C ILE A 132 1.14 28.98 1.95
N ASN A 133 1.32 30.18 2.53
CA ASN A 133 1.72 30.33 3.93
C ASN A 133 0.52 30.82 4.69
N TYR A 134 0.28 30.29 5.88
CA TYR A 134 -0.80 30.77 6.73
C TYR A 134 -0.39 30.83 8.20
N VAL A 135 -1.04 31.77 8.92
CA VAL A 135 -0.91 31.92 10.36
C VAL A 135 -2.33 32.14 10.91
N GLY A 136 -2.80 31.17 11.69
CA GLY A 136 -4.07 31.25 12.42
C GLY A 136 -3.88 31.88 13.80
N THR A 137 -4.74 32.82 14.13
CA THR A 137 -4.73 33.51 15.42
C THR A 137 -6.13 33.52 16.05
N LYS A 138 -6.19 33.35 17.37
CA LYS A 138 -7.39 33.54 18.21
C LYS A 138 -7.10 34.70 19.13
N ASP A 139 -7.94 35.72 19.13
CA ASP A 139 -7.74 36.95 19.91
C ASP A 139 -6.36 37.61 19.66
N GLY A 140 -5.82 37.48 18.43
CA GLY A 140 -4.53 38.01 18.03
C GLY A 140 -3.32 37.17 18.47
N VAL A 141 -3.52 36.01 19.09
CA VAL A 141 -2.45 35.08 19.51
C VAL A 141 -2.49 33.84 18.61
N ALA A 142 -1.31 33.49 18.05
CA ALA A 142 -1.19 32.28 17.23
C ALA A 142 -1.46 31.02 18.07
N PHE A 143 -2.17 30.05 17.51
CA PHE A 143 -2.47 28.78 18.16
C PHE A 143 -1.72 27.61 17.52
N ASP A 144 -1.52 26.55 18.31
CA ASP A 144 -0.80 25.36 17.86
C ASP A 144 -1.52 24.68 16.68
N GLY A 145 -0.76 24.28 15.65
CA GLY A 145 -1.30 23.70 14.41
C GLY A 145 -1.89 24.75 13.43
N GLY A 146 -2.01 26.03 13.85
CA GLY A 146 -2.54 27.10 13.01
C GLY A 146 -1.55 27.74 12.04
N THR A 147 -0.29 27.28 11.98
CA THR A 147 0.76 27.93 11.15
C THR A 147 1.47 26.92 10.26
N ALA A 148 1.58 27.24 8.98
CA ALA A 148 2.42 26.48 8.05
C ALA A 148 3.01 27.40 6.96
N ASN A 149 4.13 26.95 6.37
CA ASN A 149 4.77 27.57 5.23
C ASN A 149 4.85 26.57 4.07
N ASN A 150 4.65 27.08 2.86
CA ASN A 150 4.67 26.30 1.61
C ASN A 150 3.72 25.07 1.67
N TYR A 151 2.56 25.25 2.30
CA TYR A 151 1.55 24.21 2.37
C TYR A 151 0.84 24.09 1.03
N GLU A 152 0.79 22.88 0.46
CA GLU A 152 0.03 22.60 -0.76
C GLU A 152 -1.40 22.19 -0.39
N LEU A 153 -2.38 22.88 -0.99
CA LEU A 153 -3.80 22.68 -0.77
C LEU A 153 -4.55 22.67 -2.10
N THR A 154 -5.40 21.69 -2.31
CA THR A 154 -6.34 21.68 -3.44
C THR A 154 -7.60 22.42 -3.03
N ILE A 155 -7.96 23.49 -3.75
CA ILE A 155 -9.15 24.30 -3.48
C ILE A 155 -10.40 23.49 -3.83
N GLY A 156 -11.32 23.36 -2.88
CA GLY A 156 -12.51 22.53 -2.97
C GLY A 156 -12.35 21.11 -2.41
N SER A 157 -11.19 20.81 -1.79
CA SER A 157 -10.93 19.49 -1.17
C SER A 157 -11.68 19.27 0.15
N GLY A 158 -12.10 20.34 0.81
CA GLY A 158 -12.76 20.30 2.13
C GLY A 158 -11.82 19.85 3.27
N THR A 159 -10.49 19.97 3.09
CA THR A 159 -9.52 19.59 4.12
C THR A 159 -9.35 20.63 5.22
N PHE A 160 -9.80 21.86 4.98
CA PHE A 160 -9.78 22.94 5.94
C PHE A 160 -11.21 23.22 6.48
N ILE A 161 -11.29 24.03 7.52
CA ILE A 161 -12.57 24.49 8.07
C ILE A 161 -13.33 25.33 7.04
N ASP A 162 -14.66 25.34 7.16
CA ASP A 162 -15.55 26.02 6.23
C ASP A 162 -15.14 27.48 6.01
N GLY A 163 -15.13 27.88 4.74
CA GLY A 163 -14.79 29.23 4.29
C GLY A 163 -13.29 29.49 4.10
N PHE A 164 -12.38 28.60 4.53
CA PHE A 164 -10.95 28.79 4.34
C PHE A 164 -10.59 28.71 2.86
N GLU A 165 -10.97 27.62 2.19
CA GLU A 165 -10.68 27.39 0.77
C GLU A 165 -11.41 28.40 -0.12
N ASP A 166 -12.68 28.68 0.18
CA ASP A 166 -13.49 29.73 -0.49
C ASP A 166 -12.86 31.11 -0.37
N GLY A 167 -12.26 31.39 0.79
CA GLY A 167 -11.57 32.65 1.04
C GLY A 167 -10.34 32.87 0.15
N ILE A 168 -9.72 31.80 -0.34
CA ILE A 168 -8.55 31.83 -1.23
C ILE A 168 -8.96 32.03 -2.70
N ILE A 169 -10.16 31.61 -3.09
CA ILE A 169 -10.67 31.80 -4.45
C ILE A 169 -10.61 33.29 -4.80
N GLY A 170 -10.10 33.57 -6.00
CA GLY A 170 -9.89 34.93 -6.52
C GLY A 170 -8.58 35.59 -6.14
N MET A 171 -7.81 35.06 -5.18
CA MET A 171 -6.47 35.56 -4.84
C MET A 171 -5.50 35.42 -6.00
N LYS A 172 -4.54 36.34 -6.07
CA LYS A 172 -3.43 36.34 -7.05
C LYS A 172 -2.13 35.98 -6.37
N LYS A 173 -1.18 35.43 -7.14
CA LYS A 173 0.18 35.13 -6.66
C LYS A 173 0.79 36.31 -5.92
N GLY A 174 1.30 36.09 -4.72
CA GLY A 174 1.90 37.07 -3.83
C GLY A 174 0.90 37.86 -2.99
N GLU A 175 -0.41 37.66 -3.14
CA GLU A 175 -1.44 38.34 -2.36
C GLU A 175 -1.51 37.75 -0.95
N THR A 176 -1.79 38.62 0.02
CA THR A 176 -2.06 38.25 1.40
C THR A 176 -3.46 38.70 1.79
N LYS A 177 -4.23 37.83 2.43
CA LYS A 177 -5.62 38.07 2.86
C LYS A 177 -5.82 37.54 4.26
N ASP A 178 -6.57 38.28 5.06
CA ASP A 178 -7.06 37.81 6.36
C ASP A 178 -8.45 37.18 6.17
N LEU A 179 -8.62 35.97 6.69
CA LEU A 179 -9.86 35.19 6.63
C LEU A 179 -10.36 35.01 8.04
N ASP A 180 -11.54 35.65 8.35
CA ASP A 180 -12.21 35.47 9.62
C ASP A 180 -13.16 34.28 9.53
N LEU A 181 -12.90 33.23 10.31
CA LEU A 181 -13.53 31.92 10.23
C LEU A 181 -13.94 31.45 11.64
N THR A 182 -14.84 30.48 11.69
CA THR A 182 -15.27 29.86 12.95
C THR A 182 -15.01 28.34 12.86
N PHE A 183 -14.34 27.77 13.84
CA PHE A 183 -14.21 26.34 13.95
C PHE A 183 -15.57 25.65 14.19
N PRO A 184 -15.81 24.46 13.61
CA PRO A 184 -17.00 23.67 13.91
C PRO A 184 -17.15 23.41 15.42
N GLU A 185 -18.38 23.28 15.91
CA GLU A 185 -18.65 23.01 17.34
C GLU A 185 -18.14 21.62 17.79
N ASP A 186 -18.04 20.67 16.89
CA ASP A 186 -17.55 19.31 17.09
C ASP A 186 -16.06 19.13 16.74
N TYR A 187 -15.31 20.23 16.60
CA TYR A 187 -13.90 20.17 16.29
C TYR A 187 -13.10 19.44 17.38
N ALA A 188 -12.13 18.60 16.99
CA ALA A 188 -11.41 17.71 17.90
C ALA A 188 -10.68 18.43 19.04
N SER A 189 -10.20 19.67 18.83
CA SER A 189 -9.62 20.50 19.88
C SER A 189 -10.70 21.29 20.61
N SER A 190 -10.94 20.97 21.88
CA SER A 190 -11.92 21.70 22.74
C SER A 190 -11.63 23.19 22.91
N ASP A 191 -10.36 23.61 22.75
CA ASP A 191 -9.94 24.99 22.89
C ASP A 191 -10.28 25.84 21.65
N LEU A 192 -10.52 25.14 20.51
CA LEU A 192 -10.85 25.75 19.21
C LEU A 192 -12.29 25.51 18.79
N ALA A 193 -12.97 24.47 19.29
CA ALA A 193 -14.36 24.16 18.94
C ALA A 193 -15.29 25.40 19.15
N GLY A 194 -16.01 25.76 18.08
CA GLY A 194 -16.91 26.92 18.06
C GLY A 194 -16.24 28.29 18.18
N GLN A 195 -14.90 28.37 18.11
CA GLN A 195 -14.19 29.64 18.30
C GLN A 195 -14.00 30.38 16.98
N GLU A 196 -14.11 31.70 17.07
CA GLU A 196 -13.74 32.61 15.97
C GLU A 196 -12.23 32.78 15.92
N VAL A 197 -11.68 32.70 14.72
CA VAL A 197 -10.22 32.79 14.45
C VAL A 197 -10.00 33.63 13.19
N THR A 198 -8.82 34.23 13.08
CA THR A 198 -8.38 34.89 11.87
C THR A 198 -7.18 34.17 11.29
N PHE A 199 -7.27 33.69 10.06
CA PHE A 199 -6.14 33.15 9.29
C PHE A 199 -5.58 34.21 8.34
N LYS A 200 -4.34 34.59 8.56
CA LYS A 200 -3.59 35.38 7.58
C LYS A 200 -2.98 34.46 6.56
N VAL A 201 -3.50 34.44 5.34
CA VAL A 201 -3.09 33.57 4.24
C VAL A 201 -2.30 34.36 3.19
N THR A 202 -1.12 33.86 2.79
CA THR A 202 -0.32 34.43 1.68
C THR A 202 -0.19 33.40 0.58
N LEU A 203 -0.68 33.70 -0.62
CA LEU A 203 -0.59 32.83 -1.78
C LEU A 203 0.82 32.93 -2.42
N GLN A 204 1.57 31.85 -2.41
CA GLN A 204 2.91 31.80 -3.00
C GLN A 204 2.86 31.49 -4.51
N SER A 205 2.09 30.49 -4.89
CA SER A 205 1.89 30.06 -6.27
C SER A 205 0.65 29.17 -6.35
N PHE A 206 0.19 28.91 -7.55
CA PHE A 206 -0.85 27.91 -7.78
C PHE A 206 -0.67 27.25 -9.15
N LYS A 207 -1.12 25.99 -9.22
CA LYS A 207 -1.15 25.17 -10.43
C LYS A 207 -2.61 24.90 -10.78
N ARG A 208 -2.88 24.84 -12.08
CA ARG A 208 -4.21 24.49 -12.60
C ARG A 208 -4.13 23.28 -13.50
N ALA A 209 -5.04 22.33 -13.27
CA ALA A 209 -5.23 21.22 -14.17
C ALA A 209 -5.74 21.70 -15.53
N PRO A 210 -5.28 21.11 -16.63
CA PRO A 210 -5.82 21.42 -17.96
C PRO A 210 -7.29 20.97 -18.06
N GLU A 211 -8.07 21.63 -18.89
CA GLU A 211 -9.39 21.13 -19.25
C GLU A 211 -9.26 19.95 -20.21
N LEU A 212 -10.09 18.92 -20.00
CA LEU A 212 -10.20 17.81 -20.93
C LEU A 212 -10.92 18.26 -22.20
N THR A 213 -10.18 18.42 -23.28
CA THR A 213 -10.70 18.69 -24.62
C THR A 213 -10.19 17.64 -25.60
N ASP A 214 -10.81 17.52 -26.76
CA ASP A 214 -10.32 16.62 -27.83
C ASP A 214 -8.87 16.94 -28.23
N GLU A 215 -8.53 18.22 -28.28
CA GLU A 215 -7.18 18.69 -28.62
C GLU A 215 -6.19 18.26 -27.52
N TRP A 216 -6.58 18.42 -26.25
CA TRP A 216 -5.74 18.01 -25.12
C TRP A 216 -5.56 16.48 -25.12
N ALA A 217 -6.61 15.71 -25.31
CA ALA A 217 -6.56 14.26 -25.36
C ALA A 217 -5.64 13.77 -26.47
N ALA A 218 -5.80 14.32 -27.70
CA ALA A 218 -4.98 13.95 -28.84
C ALA A 218 -3.50 14.31 -28.70
N LYS A 219 -3.18 15.33 -27.89
CA LYS A 219 -1.79 15.76 -27.63
C LYS A 219 -1.10 15.00 -26.52
N ASN A 220 -1.85 14.61 -25.47
CA ASN A 220 -1.28 14.13 -24.22
C ASN A 220 -1.54 12.64 -23.93
N THR A 221 -2.37 11.99 -24.74
CA THR A 221 -2.74 10.56 -24.62
C THR A 221 -2.71 9.89 -26.01
N ASP A 222 -2.96 8.58 -26.06
CA ASP A 222 -3.11 7.85 -27.31
C ASP A 222 -4.54 7.96 -27.89
N CYS A 223 -5.45 8.70 -27.22
CA CYS A 223 -6.83 8.92 -27.63
C CYS A 223 -6.97 10.13 -28.54
N LYS A 224 -7.97 10.11 -29.43
CA LYS A 224 -8.23 11.22 -30.34
C LYS A 224 -9.24 12.24 -29.80
N THR A 225 -10.10 11.80 -28.89
CA THR A 225 -11.16 12.61 -28.29
C THR A 225 -11.18 12.48 -26.79
N ALA A 226 -11.78 13.45 -26.10
CA ALA A 226 -12.06 13.41 -24.69
C ALA A 226 -12.91 12.18 -24.27
N ASP A 227 -13.91 11.85 -25.08
CA ASP A 227 -14.77 10.71 -24.85
C ASP A 227 -14.02 9.37 -24.97
N ASP A 228 -13.08 9.26 -25.93
CA ASP A 228 -12.27 8.05 -26.07
C ASP A 228 -11.32 7.90 -24.87
N TYR A 229 -10.78 8.99 -24.34
CA TYR A 229 -9.95 8.96 -23.16
C TYR A 229 -10.73 8.52 -21.91
N LYS A 230 -11.96 9.04 -21.71
CA LYS A 230 -12.86 8.56 -20.63
C LYS A 230 -13.17 7.07 -20.74
N LYS A 231 -13.40 6.55 -21.95
CA LYS A 231 -13.60 5.10 -22.19
C LYS A 231 -12.35 4.29 -21.88
N GLU A 232 -11.15 4.81 -22.18
CA GLU A 232 -9.89 4.15 -21.84
C GLU A 232 -9.70 4.10 -20.31
N ILE A 233 -9.98 5.20 -19.61
CA ILE A 233 -9.96 5.23 -18.13
C ILE A 233 -10.91 4.19 -17.55
N ARG A 234 -12.17 4.13 -18.05
CA ARG A 234 -13.15 3.12 -17.63
C ARG A 234 -12.63 1.71 -17.83
N LYS A 235 -12.12 1.40 -19.02
CA LYS A 235 -11.54 0.09 -19.33
C LYS A 235 -10.38 -0.27 -18.41
N THR A 236 -9.55 0.72 -18.07
CA THR A 236 -8.44 0.54 -17.12
C THR A 236 -8.97 0.21 -15.73
N LEU A 237 -9.96 0.97 -15.22
CA LEU A 237 -10.58 0.73 -13.92
C LEU A 237 -11.29 -0.63 -13.87
N GLU A 238 -12.00 -1.03 -14.92
CA GLU A 238 -12.62 -2.35 -15.03
C GLU A 238 -11.59 -3.49 -15.03
N SER A 239 -10.44 -3.29 -15.68
CA SER A 239 -9.32 -4.23 -15.64
C SER A 239 -8.68 -4.31 -14.26
N GLU A 240 -8.50 -3.16 -13.60
CA GLU A 240 -8.00 -3.08 -12.22
C GLU A 240 -8.97 -3.78 -11.25
N ALA A 241 -10.28 -3.55 -11.37
CA ALA A 241 -11.30 -4.20 -10.54
C ALA A 241 -11.30 -5.73 -10.70
N LYS A 242 -11.20 -6.23 -11.93
CA LYS A 242 -11.08 -7.67 -12.20
C LYS A 242 -9.80 -8.28 -11.63
N THR A 243 -8.69 -7.56 -11.75
CA THR A 243 -7.40 -8.01 -11.19
C THR A 243 -7.46 -8.05 -9.67
N ASN A 244 -8.05 -7.03 -9.04
CA ASN A 244 -8.22 -6.99 -7.59
C ASN A 244 -9.14 -8.13 -7.10
N ALA A 245 -10.27 -8.35 -7.77
CA ALA A 245 -11.18 -9.46 -7.45
C ALA A 245 -10.48 -10.83 -7.59
N ARG A 246 -9.69 -11.06 -8.65
CA ARG A 246 -8.89 -12.29 -8.80
C ARG A 246 -7.87 -12.45 -7.68
N ASN A 247 -7.17 -11.38 -7.27
CA ASN A 247 -6.22 -11.43 -6.18
C ASN A 247 -6.89 -11.75 -4.84
N THR A 248 -8.07 -11.17 -4.58
CA THR A 248 -8.88 -11.49 -3.38
C THR A 248 -9.34 -12.95 -3.39
N LEU A 249 -9.76 -13.48 -4.53
CA LEU A 249 -10.11 -14.89 -4.68
C LEU A 249 -8.92 -15.81 -4.39
N ARG A 250 -7.75 -15.49 -4.95
CA ARG A 250 -6.52 -16.22 -4.77
C ARG A 250 -6.13 -16.27 -3.29
N GLU A 251 -6.14 -15.12 -2.62
CA GLU A 251 -5.88 -15.00 -1.19
C GLU A 251 -6.90 -15.78 -0.35
N THR A 252 -8.18 -15.69 -0.66
CA THR A 252 -9.25 -16.41 0.04
C THR A 252 -9.09 -17.92 -0.11
N ALA A 253 -8.81 -18.39 -1.34
CA ALA A 253 -8.55 -19.79 -1.63
C ALA A 253 -7.34 -20.30 -0.84
N TRP A 254 -6.24 -19.57 -0.87
CA TRP A 254 -5.03 -19.90 -0.12
C TRP A 254 -5.27 -19.96 1.38
N ASN A 255 -5.89 -18.94 1.97
CA ASN A 255 -6.19 -18.89 3.40
C ASN A 255 -7.11 -20.04 3.84
N THR A 256 -8.02 -20.49 2.99
CA THR A 256 -8.86 -21.67 3.25
C THR A 256 -8.01 -22.94 3.34
N VAL A 257 -7.10 -23.16 2.41
CA VAL A 257 -6.19 -24.31 2.41
C VAL A 257 -5.22 -24.22 3.58
N LEU A 258 -4.62 -23.05 3.82
CA LEU A 258 -3.66 -22.83 4.91
C LEU A 258 -4.29 -23.10 6.29
N SER A 259 -5.52 -22.62 6.52
CA SER A 259 -6.23 -22.80 7.80
C SER A 259 -6.71 -24.23 8.03
N SER A 260 -7.09 -24.93 6.97
CA SER A 260 -7.53 -26.34 7.06
C SER A 260 -6.38 -27.34 7.07
N SER A 261 -5.14 -26.90 6.86
CA SER A 261 -3.95 -27.74 6.88
C SER A 261 -3.34 -27.82 8.30
N GLU A 262 -2.90 -29.01 8.70
CA GLU A 262 -2.35 -29.29 10.03
C GLU A 262 -0.88 -29.73 9.92
N VAL A 263 0.03 -28.99 10.59
CA VAL A 263 1.43 -29.37 10.71
C VAL A 263 1.55 -30.41 11.82
N LYS A 264 2.16 -31.55 11.50
CA LYS A 264 2.43 -32.66 12.45
C LYS A 264 3.75 -32.43 13.15
N GLU A 265 4.74 -31.95 12.44
CA GLU A 265 6.09 -31.67 12.91
C GLU A 265 6.72 -30.61 11.99
N TYR A 266 7.50 -29.71 12.55
CA TYR A 266 8.27 -28.74 11.77
C TYR A 266 9.68 -29.25 11.54
N PRO A 267 10.21 -29.29 10.28
CA PRO A 267 11.61 -29.54 10.03
C PRO A 267 12.50 -28.50 10.72
N GLN A 268 13.42 -28.93 11.56
CA GLN A 268 14.21 -28.02 12.39
C GLN A 268 15.12 -27.11 11.54
N GLU A 269 15.72 -27.64 10.48
CA GLU A 269 16.57 -26.90 9.56
C GLU A 269 15.83 -25.75 8.87
N ASP A 270 14.58 -26.00 8.43
CA ASP A 270 13.72 -24.97 7.82
C ASP A 270 13.33 -23.90 8.83
N LEU A 271 13.01 -24.29 10.10
CA LEU A 271 12.72 -23.32 11.17
C LEU A 271 13.92 -22.43 11.48
N ASP A 272 15.11 -23.03 11.60
CA ASP A 272 16.34 -22.29 11.93
C ASP A 272 16.72 -21.33 10.80
N THR A 273 16.52 -21.73 9.54
CA THR A 273 16.69 -20.89 8.37
C THR A 273 15.75 -19.71 8.39
N ALA A 274 14.45 -19.95 8.60
CA ALA A 274 13.44 -18.88 8.64
C ALA A 274 13.68 -17.88 9.79
N LYS A 275 14.10 -18.35 10.98
CA LYS A 275 14.49 -17.47 12.09
C LYS A 275 15.70 -16.62 11.74
N THR A 276 16.67 -17.21 11.06
CA THR A 276 17.88 -16.48 10.63
C THR A 276 17.53 -15.40 9.61
N GLU A 277 16.63 -15.67 8.67
CA GLU A 277 16.13 -14.68 7.72
C GLU A 277 15.41 -13.52 8.42
N PHE A 278 14.50 -13.83 9.34
CA PHE A 278 13.79 -12.83 10.14
C PHE A 278 14.78 -11.92 10.87
N LYS A 279 15.73 -12.50 11.59
CA LYS A 279 16.75 -11.75 12.31
C LYS A 279 17.61 -10.89 11.38
N THR A 280 18.05 -11.44 10.24
CA THR A 280 18.88 -10.73 9.25
C THR A 280 18.13 -9.53 8.66
N LEU A 281 16.83 -9.64 8.43
CA LEU A 281 16.01 -8.54 7.96
C LEU A 281 16.03 -7.37 8.96
N TYR A 282 15.80 -7.64 10.25
CA TYR A 282 15.82 -6.62 11.30
C TYR A 282 17.22 -6.05 11.54
N GLU A 283 18.27 -6.88 11.45
CA GLU A 283 19.66 -6.40 11.49
C GLU A 283 19.98 -5.44 10.34
N ASN A 284 19.44 -5.68 9.15
CA ASN A 284 19.61 -4.77 8.02
C ASN A 284 18.87 -3.45 8.21
N TYR A 285 17.67 -3.45 8.79
CA TYR A 285 16.98 -2.20 9.17
C TYR A 285 17.73 -1.44 10.25
N ALA A 286 18.25 -2.13 11.28
CA ALA A 286 19.06 -1.51 12.33
C ALA A 286 20.32 -0.85 11.77
N LYS A 287 21.03 -1.53 10.84
CA LYS A 287 22.23 -0.97 10.18
C LYS A 287 21.94 0.29 9.36
N GLN A 288 20.75 0.42 8.74
CA GLN A 288 20.36 1.65 8.01
C GLN A 288 20.22 2.86 8.96
N GLY A 289 19.93 2.61 10.23
CA GLY A 289 19.85 3.64 11.28
C GLY A 289 21.10 3.73 12.16
N ASP A 290 22.23 3.12 11.76
CA ASP A 290 23.45 3.02 12.56
C ASP A 290 23.20 2.46 13.98
N MET A 291 22.27 1.52 14.13
CA MET A 291 21.87 0.90 15.39
C MET A 291 22.29 -0.57 15.45
N THR A 292 22.41 -1.10 16.67
CA THR A 292 22.43 -2.54 16.89
C THR A 292 21.01 -3.12 16.77
N LEU A 293 20.86 -4.42 16.54
CA LEU A 293 19.56 -5.07 16.55
C LEU A 293 18.80 -4.82 17.85
N GLU A 294 19.47 -4.95 19.01
CA GLU A 294 18.88 -4.73 20.33
C GLU A 294 18.35 -3.30 20.49
N ASP A 295 19.15 -2.29 20.11
CA ASP A 295 18.74 -0.89 20.19
C ASP A 295 17.56 -0.60 19.23
N PHE A 296 17.58 -1.17 18.03
CA PHE A 296 16.50 -1.02 17.05
C PHE A 296 15.20 -1.62 17.57
N VAL A 297 15.21 -2.86 18.05
CA VAL A 297 14.04 -3.56 18.62
C VAL A 297 13.49 -2.78 19.81
N LYS A 298 14.37 -2.31 20.71
CA LYS A 298 13.97 -1.49 21.84
C LYS A 298 13.38 -0.13 21.44
N ALA A 299 13.90 0.50 20.39
CA ALA A 299 13.34 1.74 19.85
C ALA A 299 11.93 1.57 19.29
N GLN A 300 11.56 0.35 18.86
CA GLN A 300 10.19 -0.02 18.46
C GLN A 300 9.27 -0.34 19.67
N GLY A 301 9.79 -0.26 20.90
CA GLY A 301 9.02 -0.59 22.11
C GLY A 301 8.83 -2.08 22.37
N ILE A 302 9.65 -2.93 21.72
CA ILE A 302 9.58 -4.40 21.80
C ILE A 302 10.74 -4.91 22.67
N SER A 303 10.50 -5.91 23.53
CA SER A 303 11.59 -6.60 24.26
C SER A 303 12.30 -7.63 23.35
N MET A 304 13.52 -8.02 23.68
CA MET A 304 14.21 -9.09 22.93
C MET A 304 13.51 -10.44 23.07
N ASP A 305 12.86 -10.72 24.20
CA ASP A 305 12.07 -11.94 24.38
C ASP A 305 10.83 -11.96 23.45
N ASP A 306 10.12 -10.84 23.36
CA ASP A 306 8.99 -10.68 22.41
C ASP A 306 9.47 -10.76 20.95
N PHE A 307 10.65 -10.22 20.65
CA PHE A 307 11.26 -10.33 19.32
C PHE A 307 11.58 -11.79 18.96
N GLU A 308 12.12 -12.57 19.90
CA GLU A 308 12.37 -14.00 19.69
C GLU A 308 11.06 -14.79 19.52
N GLU A 309 10.00 -14.45 20.27
CA GLU A 309 8.69 -15.04 20.09
C GLU A 309 8.11 -14.73 18.71
N GLN A 310 8.19 -13.47 18.25
CA GLN A 310 7.80 -13.07 16.89
C GLN A 310 8.61 -13.81 15.82
N SER A 311 9.92 -13.99 16.02
CA SER A 311 10.78 -14.76 15.13
C SER A 311 10.35 -16.24 15.05
N ASN A 312 9.93 -16.84 16.17
CA ASN A 312 9.42 -18.21 16.20
C ASN A 312 8.08 -18.31 15.44
N GLN A 313 7.14 -17.39 15.70
CA GLN A 313 5.83 -17.34 15.04
C GLN A 313 5.99 -17.14 13.52
N TYR A 314 6.88 -16.25 13.11
CA TYR A 314 7.21 -16.07 11.71
C TYR A 314 7.75 -17.36 11.07
N ALA A 315 8.72 -18.00 11.72
CA ALA A 315 9.32 -19.22 11.21
C ALA A 315 8.31 -20.36 11.07
N GLU A 316 7.46 -20.58 12.08
CA GLU A 316 6.40 -21.58 12.02
C GLU A 316 5.40 -21.30 10.89
N TYR A 317 4.99 -20.05 10.72
CA TYR A 317 4.10 -19.67 9.64
C TYR A 317 4.73 -19.89 8.26
N LYS A 318 5.96 -19.42 8.06
CA LYS A 318 6.69 -19.58 6.80
C LYS A 318 6.92 -21.04 6.44
N VAL A 319 7.39 -21.84 7.40
CA VAL A 319 7.64 -23.28 7.17
C VAL A 319 6.33 -24.03 6.93
N LYS A 320 5.24 -23.70 7.63
CA LYS A 320 3.90 -24.25 7.34
C LYS A 320 3.50 -23.95 5.91
N GLN A 321 3.65 -22.69 5.46
CA GLN A 321 3.33 -22.29 4.09
C GLN A 321 4.14 -23.08 3.07
N ASN A 322 5.46 -23.14 3.23
CA ASN A 322 6.35 -23.83 2.32
C ASN A 322 6.09 -25.35 2.27
N LEU A 323 5.76 -25.98 3.41
CA LEU A 323 5.36 -27.39 3.45
C LEU A 323 4.06 -27.64 2.66
N ILE A 324 3.07 -26.76 2.76
CA ILE A 324 1.82 -26.90 2.01
C ILE A 324 2.06 -26.69 0.51
N VAL A 325 2.79 -25.62 0.16
CA VAL A 325 3.12 -25.31 -1.24
C VAL A 325 3.88 -26.47 -1.87
N GLN A 326 4.96 -26.93 -1.23
CA GLN A 326 5.76 -28.04 -1.73
C GLN A 326 4.94 -29.33 -1.84
N GLY A 327 4.11 -29.61 -0.85
CA GLY A 327 3.29 -30.81 -0.86
C GLY A 327 2.23 -30.83 -1.95
N ILE A 328 1.66 -29.69 -2.32
CA ILE A 328 0.75 -29.56 -3.46
C ILE A 328 1.55 -29.66 -4.77
N MET A 329 2.70 -29.03 -4.87
CA MET A 329 3.58 -29.13 -6.05
C MET A 329 3.98 -30.58 -6.29
N ASP A 330 4.41 -31.30 -5.26
CA ASP A 330 4.76 -32.74 -5.35
C ASP A 330 3.56 -33.60 -5.81
N ALA A 331 2.36 -33.37 -5.23
CA ALA A 331 1.17 -34.14 -5.56
C ALA A 331 0.67 -33.89 -6.99
N GLU A 332 0.86 -32.71 -7.53
CA GLU A 332 0.36 -32.28 -8.84
C GLU A 332 1.47 -32.27 -9.91
N ASN A 333 2.67 -32.71 -9.59
CA ASN A 333 3.86 -32.74 -10.47
C ASN A 333 4.17 -31.35 -11.05
N MET A 334 4.11 -30.31 -10.21
CA MET A 334 4.49 -28.96 -10.58
C MET A 334 5.96 -28.69 -10.28
N THR A 335 6.58 -27.83 -11.07
CA THR A 335 7.95 -27.36 -10.85
C THR A 335 8.02 -25.84 -10.98
N LEU A 336 9.07 -25.23 -10.46
CA LEU A 336 9.30 -23.79 -10.63
C LEU A 336 9.67 -23.39 -12.06
N GLU A 337 9.84 -24.36 -12.95
CA GLU A 337 10.22 -24.20 -14.37
C GLU A 337 9.12 -24.65 -15.34
N ASP A 338 7.94 -25.08 -14.84
CA ASP A 338 6.84 -25.43 -15.75
C ASP A 338 6.30 -24.16 -16.46
N GLU A 339 5.56 -24.33 -17.56
CA GLU A 339 5.07 -23.23 -18.40
C GLU A 339 4.31 -22.17 -17.60
N LYS A 340 3.50 -22.57 -16.62
CA LYS A 340 2.75 -21.63 -15.77
C LYS A 340 3.66 -20.89 -14.78
N SER A 341 4.66 -21.58 -14.23
CA SER A 341 5.68 -20.97 -13.35
C SER A 341 6.52 -19.94 -14.11
N LEU A 342 6.89 -20.21 -15.35
CA LEU A 342 7.58 -19.24 -16.22
C LEU A 342 6.71 -18.01 -16.49
N SER A 343 5.40 -18.19 -16.70
CA SER A 343 4.47 -17.05 -16.83
C SER A 343 4.39 -16.20 -15.56
N ILE A 344 4.41 -16.83 -14.38
CA ILE A 344 4.46 -16.14 -13.09
C ILE A 344 5.77 -15.36 -12.91
N GLN A 345 6.90 -15.93 -13.35
CA GLN A 345 8.18 -15.20 -13.36
C GLN A 345 8.10 -13.91 -14.19
N ASP A 346 7.52 -13.98 -15.39
CA ASP A 346 7.29 -12.80 -16.24
C ASP A 346 6.35 -11.78 -15.59
N GLU A 347 5.32 -12.23 -14.89
CA GLU A 347 4.42 -11.36 -14.13
C GLU A 347 5.15 -10.66 -12.98
N LEU A 348 5.98 -11.38 -12.22
CA LEU A 348 6.80 -10.81 -11.14
C LEU A 348 7.81 -9.78 -11.68
N ILE A 349 8.57 -10.12 -12.74
CA ILE A 349 9.50 -9.21 -13.39
C ILE A 349 8.80 -7.89 -13.75
N LYS A 350 7.62 -7.98 -14.37
CA LYS A 350 6.82 -6.83 -14.76
C LYS A 350 6.26 -6.06 -13.57
N ALA A 351 5.79 -6.76 -12.55
CA ALA A 351 5.19 -6.13 -11.36
C ALA A 351 6.20 -5.32 -10.55
N TYR A 352 7.44 -5.78 -10.49
CA TYR A 352 8.54 -5.13 -9.78
C TYR A 352 9.34 -4.16 -10.66
N ASP A 353 8.98 -4.02 -11.93
CA ASP A 353 9.73 -3.21 -12.91
C ASP A 353 11.21 -3.65 -12.99
N ALA A 354 11.43 -4.95 -12.84
CA ALA A 354 12.76 -5.55 -12.92
C ALA A 354 13.16 -5.77 -14.39
N LYS A 355 14.45 -5.75 -14.64
CA LYS A 355 14.98 -6.01 -15.98
C LYS A 355 14.75 -7.45 -16.43
N ASP A 356 14.97 -8.39 -15.52
CA ASP A 356 14.89 -9.83 -15.73
C ASP A 356 14.81 -10.56 -14.37
N LEU A 357 14.65 -11.87 -14.37
CA LEU A 357 14.60 -12.69 -13.17
C LEU A 357 15.88 -12.56 -12.33
N ALA A 358 17.04 -12.47 -12.96
CA ALA A 358 18.31 -12.31 -12.26
C ALA A 358 18.34 -11.03 -11.43
N ALA A 359 17.78 -9.93 -11.94
CA ALA A 359 17.67 -8.68 -11.19
C ALA A 359 16.74 -8.81 -9.96
N LEU A 360 15.67 -9.61 -10.03
CA LEU A 360 14.83 -9.93 -8.87
C LEU A 360 15.61 -10.75 -7.84
N VAL A 361 16.34 -11.76 -8.31
CA VAL A 361 17.19 -12.62 -7.45
C VAL A 361 18.29 -11.80 -6.78
N ASP A 362 18.94 -10.90 -7.49
CA ASP A 362 19.97 -10.00 -6.92
C ASP A 362 19.39 -9.08 -5.84
N GLN A 363 18.14 -8.66 -6.00
CA GLN A 363 17.50 -7.74 -5.07
C GLN A 363 16.89 -8.43 -3.86
N TYR A 364 16.28 -9.62 -4.02
CA TYR A 364 15.46 -10.28 -3.00
C TYR A 364 16.02 -11.64 -2.55
N GLY A 365 16.99 -12.19 -3.25
CA GLY A 365 17.53 -13.53 -3.02
C GLY A 365 16.78 -14.64 -3.76
N GLN A 366 17.49 -15.71 -4.13
CA GLN A 366 16.92 -16.85 -4.87
C GLN A 366 15.76 -17.50 -4.12
N VAL A 367 15.93 -17.76 -2.81
CA VAL A 367 14.94 -18.44 -1.98
C VAL A 367 13.60 -17.66 -1.98
N ALA A 368 13.64 -16.35 -1.75
CA ALA A 368 12.44 -15.52 -1.72
C ALA A 368 11.71 -15.47 -3.08
N VAL A 369 12.46 -15.46 -4.17
CA VAL A 369 11.90 -15.51 -5.54
C VAL A 369 11.26 -16.87 -5.81
N ASP A 370 11.93 -17.97 -5.47
CA ASP A 370 11.41 -19.33 -5.65
C ASP A 370 10.14 -19.58 -4.80
N GLU A 371 10.14 -19.16 -3.54
CA GLU A 371 8.97 -19.21 -2.66
C GLU A 371 7.78 -18.43 -3.25
N SER A 372 8.05 -17.25 -3.81
CA SER A 372 7.01 -16.42 -4.43
C SER A 372 6.42 -17.09 -5.67
N ILE A 373 7.26 -17.66 -6.53
CA ILE A 373 6.81 -18.40 -7.71
C ILE A 373 6.01 -19.62 -7.31
N GLY A 374 6.51 -20.43 -6.37
CA GLY A 374 5.84 -21.63 -5.88
C GLY A 374 4.48 -21.34 -5.26
N LEU A 375 4.39 -20.30 -4.40
CA LEU A 375 3.13 -19.90 -3.79
C LEU A 375 2.11 -19.46 -4.83
N LEU A 376 2.46 -18.53 -5.71
CA LEU A 376 1.56 -18.03 -6.77
C LEU A 376 1.14 -19.17 -7.71
N ARG A 377 2.05 -20.09 -8.01
CA ARG A 377 1.77 -21.27 -8.85
C ARG A 377 0.71 -22.19 -8.23
N VAL A 378 0.79 -22.40 -6.92
CA VAL A 378 -0.16 -23.22 -6.16
C VAL A 378 -1.48 -22.47 -5.98
N GLU A 379 -1.45 -21.19 -5.66
CA GLU A 379 -2.66 -20.37 -5.54
C GLU A 379 -3.47 -20.34 -6.83
N ASP A 380 -2.81 -20.18 -7.99
CA ASP A 380 -3.48 -20.26 -9.30
C ASP A 380 -4.05 -21.64 -9.57
N PHE A 381 -3.34 -22.70 -9.17
CA PHE A 381 -3.85 -24.05 -9.31
C PHE A 381 -5.12 -24.30 -8.47
N ILE A 382 -5.12 -23.84 -7.22
CA ILE A 382 -6.28 -23.94 -6.33
C ILE A 382 -7.47 -23.21 -6.96
N LEU A 383 -7.24 -21.98 -7.43
CA LEU A 383 -8.27 -21.16 -8.06
C LEU A 383 -8.79 -21.78 -9.36
N ASP A 384 -7.92 -22.31 -10.22
CA ASP A 384 -8.29 -23.00 -11.48
C ASP A 384 -9.15 -24.25 -11.21
N ASN A 385 -9.06 -24.87 -10.03
CA ASN A 385 -9.85 -26.03 -9.61
C ASN A 385 -11.01 -25.69 -8.65
N ALA A 386 -11.26 -24.41 -8.40
CA ALA A 386 -12.37 -23.94 -7.58
C ALA A 386 -13.63 -23.70 -8.41
N THR A 387 -14.80 -23.77 -7.77
CA THR A 387 -16.05 -23.26 -8.31
C THR A 387 -16.22 -21.82 -7.85
N VAL A 388 -16.21 -20.88 -8.79
CA VAL A 388 -16.36 -19.45 -8.50
C VAL A 388 -17.81 -19.04 -8.75
N GLU A 389 -18.49 -18.53 -7.70
CA GLU A 389 -19.82 -17.96 -7.77
C GLU A 389 -19.74 -16.44 -7.94
N GLU A 390 -20.18 -15.92 -9.08
CA GLU A 390 -20.18 -14.49 -9.34
C GLU A 390 -21.26 -13.79 -8.49
N LYS A 391 -20.86 -12.84 -7.68
CA LYS A 391 -21.75 -11.95 -6.93
C LYS A 391 -21.58 -10.53 -7.46
N VAL A 392 -22.68 -9.87 -7.77
CA VAL A 392 -22.67 -8.45 -8.10
C VAL A 392 -22.51 -7.69 -6.78
N ALA A 393 -21.49 -6.85 -6.68
CA ALA A 393 -21.40 -5.89 -5.57
C ALA A 393 -22.70 -5.09 -5.54
N ALA A 394 -23.36 -5.04 -4.36
CA ALA A 394 -24.53 -4.19 -4.18
C ALA A 394 -24.06 -2.75 -4.37
N GLY A 395 -24.17 -2.23 -5.59
CA GLY A 395 -24.05 -0.81 -5.85
C GLY A 395 -25.18 -0.12 -5.08
N ASP A 396 -24.89 0.99 -4.44
CA ASP A 396 -25.88 1.86 -3.84
C ASP A 396 -26.96 2.19 -4.88
N THR A 397 -28.07 1.48 -4.83
CA THR A 397 -29.29 1.86 -5.54
C THR A 397 -29.90 3.06 -4.83
N GLN A 398 -29.27 4.21 -4.96
CA GLN A 398 -29.94 5.48 -4.70
C GLN A 398 -30.59 5.95 -6.01
N GLY A 399 -31.91 5.80 -6.08
CA GLY A 399 -32.76 6.61 -6.95
C GLY A 399 -33.42 5.92 -8.12
N GLU A 400 -34.20 4.87 -7.92
CA GLU A 400 -35.43 4.72 -8.71
C GLU A 400 -36.57 5.36 -7.95
N ASN A 401 -36.83 6.63 -8.27
CA ASN A 401 -38.13 7.25 -8.01
C ASN A 401 -39.18 6.45 -8.75
N GLY A 402 -39.94 5.65 -8.01
CA GLY A 402 -41.14 5.01 -8.52
C GLY A 402 -42.13 6.05 -8.99
N ASP A 403 -42.30 6.19 -10.28
CA ASP A 403 -43.52 6.68 -10.88
C ASP A 403 -44.63 5.73 -10.47
N ASP A 404 -45.50 6.16 -9.58
CA ASP A 404 -46.77 5.52 -9.27
C ASP A 404 -47.83 6.00 -10.31
N PRO A 405 -48.28 5.16 -11.22
CA PRO A 405 -49.37 5.49 -12.13
C PRO A 405 -50.67 4.85 -11.61
N SER A 406 -51.24 5.39 -10.53
CA SER A 406 -52.61 5.03 -10.18
C SER A 406 -53.33 6.13 -9.40
N ALA A 407 -53.75 7.13 -10.15
CA ALA A 407 -54.86 7.96 -9.78
C ALA A 407 -55.69 8.24 -11.00
N ASP A 408 -56.53 7.28 -11.41
CA ASP A 408 -57.71 7.64 -12.19
C ASP A 408 -58.94 7.11 -11.50
N GLY A 409 -59.75 8.08 -11.13
CA GLY A 409 -61.03 7.89 -10.48
C GLY A 409 -62.07 7.38 -11.45
N SER A 410 -62.91 6.55 -10.96
CA SER A 410 -64.24 6.36 -11.56
C SER A 410 -65.30 6.34 -10.48
N SER A 411 -66.03 7.43 -10.43
CA SER A 411 -67.35 7.55 -9.84
C SER A 411 -68.36 6.67 -10.64
N ALA A 412 -69.16 5.87 -9.98
CA ALA A 412 -70.51 5.56 -10.44
C ALA A 412 -71.35 5.06 -9.28
N GLU A 413 -72.28 5.86 -8.96
CA GLU A 413 -73.69 5.72 -8.52
C GLU A 413 -74.27 4.32 -8.38
N GLY A 414 -75.12 4.16 -7.36
CA GLY A 414 -76.30 3.33 -7.51
C GLY A 414 -76.83 2.61 -6.26
N GLN A 415 -77.80 3.23 -5.59
CA GLN A 415 -78.86 2.72 -4.71
C GLN A 415 -78.53 2.30 -3.31
#